data_8aa5bb20906378100304d187e4bfb485
#
_entry.id   8aa5bb20906378100304d187e4bfb485
#
_cell.length_a   1.000
_cell.length_b   1.000
_cell.length_c   1.000
_cell.angle_alpha   90.00
_cell.angle_beta   90.00
_cell.angle_gamma   90.00
#
_symmetry.space_group_name_H-M   'P 1'
#
loop_
_entity.id
_entity.type
_entity.pdbx_description
1 polymer ?
#
loop_
_entity_poly.entity_id
_entity_poly.type
_entity_poly.pdbx_seq_one_letter_code
_entity_poly.pdbx_strand_id
1 'polypeptide(L)'
;MLDLLALTLGNLLGKTPPPIEVVPVVAWQEAKVFDVPTQSDPVVESIIADYLQRLSSLGFSSNRQAIWLQSDWAYLGDHQAKTPLSAASLTKIATSLAALETWGTGHRFETEFLKVGTVENGVLKGDLIVKGSGDPLFVWEEAIAVGNKLNELGIKQVSGNLIIVDNFAMNFKSDRQKSGQLLQLAFNSSRWTPLIKKQYQTLPPNTPKPQITIQGTVKVENNVPETAQRLLKHQSLTMAELLK
;
A
#
# COMPACT_ATOMS: atom_id res chain seq x y z
N MET A 1 16.19 17.71 22.03
CA MET A 1 15.48 17.22 23.22
C MET A 1 15.03 15.76 23.10
N LEU A 2 14.55 15.30 21.95
CA LEU A 2 14.19 13.88 21.71
C LEU A 2 15.40 12.93 21.75
N ASP A 3 16.57 13.37 21.26
CA ASP A 3 17.79 12.56 21.24
C ASP A 3 18.36 12.28 22.64
N LEU A 4 18.19 13.23 23.56
CA LEU A 4 18.66 13.07 24.96
C LEU A 4 17.79 12.04 25.72
N LEU A 5 16.50 11.95 25.38
CA LEU A 5 15.57 10.97 25.97
C LEU A 5 15.84 9.55 25.46
N ALA A 6 16.18 9.40 24.18
CA ALA A 6 16.54 8.11 23.59
C ALA A 6 17.86 7.56 24.15
N LEU A 7 18.85 8.42 24.36
CA LEU A 7 20.13 8.06 24.98
C LEU A 7 19.98 7.66 26.46
N THR A 8 19.11 8.33 27.20
CA THR A 8 18.87 8.00 28.63
C THR A 8 18.10 6.69 28.79
N LEU A 9 17.13 6.40 27.92
CA LEU A 9 16.37 5.14 27.94
C LEU A 9 17.22 3.94 27.50
N GLY A 10 18.08 4.11 26.50
CA GLY A 10 19.00 3.07 26.02
C GLY A 10 20.02 2.64 27.09
N ASN A 11 20.54 3.58 27.83
CA ASN A 11 21.45 3.33 28.97
C ASN A 11 20.76 2.60 30.12
N LEU A 12 19.47 2.85 30.34
CA LEU A 12 18.67 2.18 31.38
C LEU A 12 18.38 0.71 31.08
N LEU A 13 18.35 0.35 29.77
CA LEU A 13 18.06 -1.00 29.29
C LEU A 13 19.31 -1.79 28.88
N GLY A 14 20.51 -1.23 29.09
CA GLY A 14 21.78 -1.88 28.73
C GLY A 14 21.98 -2.09 27.22
N LYS A 15 21.20 -1.41 26.38
CA LYS A 15 21.33 -1.41 24.91
C LYS A 15 21.61 0.02 24.45
N THR A 16 22.87 0.30 24.13
CA THR A 16 23.19 1.51 23.36
C THR A 16 22.53 1.39 21.99
N PRO A 17 21.66 2.35 21.59
CA PRO A 17 21.17 2.38 20.22
C PRO A 17 22.37 2.50 19.27
N PRO A 18 22.34 1.86 18.10
CA PRO A 18 23.39 2.05 17.09
C PRO A 18 23.52 3.55 16.80
N PRO A 19 24.74 4.05 16.54
CA PRO A 19 24.95 5.43 16.18
C PRO A 19 24.08 5.75 14.95
N ILE A 20 23.33 6.85 15.01
CA ILE A 20 22.60 7.35 13.86
C ILE A 20 23.66 7.80 12.86
N GLU A 21 23.80 7.05 11.78
CA GLU A 21 24.66 7.43 10.67
C GLU A 21 24.01 8.62 9.97
N VAL A 22 24.59 9.79 10.13
CA VAL A 22 24.13 11.00 9.44
C VAL A 22 24.51 10.83 7.96
N VAL A 23 23.55 10.41 7.15
CA VAL A 23 23.72 10.42 5.69
C VAL A 23 23.86 11.89 5.28
N PRO A 24 24.98 12.29 4.65
CA PRO A 24 25.14 13.65 4.18
C PRO A 24 24.02 13.97 3.17
N VAL A 25 23.20 14.95 3.52
CA VAL A 25 22.18 15.46 2.59
C VAL A 25 22.95 16.27 1.54
N VAL A 26 23.20 15.66 0.39
CA VAL A 26 23.71 16.37 -0.77
C VAL A 26 22.62 17.35 -1.23
N ALA A 27 22.94 18.64 -1.27
CA ALA A 27 22.02 19.61 -1.83
C ALA A 27 21.65 19.16 -3.26
N TRP A 28 20.37 19.13 -3.58
CA TRP A 28 19.89 18.58 -4.86
C TRP A 28 20.55 19.26 -6.08
N GLN A 29 21.00 20.55 -5.93
CA GLN A 29 21.76 21.30 -6.92
C GLN A 29 23.18 20.74 -7.16
N GLU A 30 23.73 20.03 -6.18
CA GLU A 30 25.08 19.44 -6.20
C GLU A 30 25.06 17.95 -6.56
N ALA A 31 23.85 17.38 -6.71
CA ALA A 31 23.72 15.97 -7.08
C ALA A 31 24.32 15.73 -8.47
N LYS A 32 25.23 14.77 -8.59
CA LYS A 32 25.93 14.45 -9.85
C LYS A 32 25.01 14.15 -11.03
N VAL A 33 23.78 13.73 -10.78
CA VAL A 33 22.75 13.49 -11.79
C VAL A 33 22.41 14.76 -12.59
N PHE A 34 22.70 15.95 -12.03
CA PHE A 34 22.51 17.23 -12.70
C PHE A 34 23.82 17.83 -13.31
N ASP A 35 24.91 17.09 -13.21
CA ASP A 35 26.22 17.50 -13.78
C ASP A 35 26.36 17.03 -15.25
N VAL A 36 25.34 17.34 -16.05
CA VAL A 36 25.24 16.98 -17.47
C VAL A 36 25.57 18.19 -18.30
N PRO A 37 26.15 18.03 -19.52
CA PRO A 37 26.42 19.13 -20.43
C PRO A 37 25.22 20.06 -20.60
N THR A 38 25.41 21.35 -20.43
CA THR A 38 24.34 22.36 -20.34
C THR A 38 23.83 22.86 -21.69
N GLN A 39 24.28 22.29 -22.80
CA GLN A 39 23.79 22.67 -24.11
C GLN A 39 22.52 21.90 -24.43
N SER A 40 21.42 22.63 -24.56
CA SER A 40 20.14 22.10 -25.01
C SER A 40 20.11 21.87 -26.51
N ASP A 41 19.32 20.88 -26.95
CA ASP A 41 19.05 20.66 -28.37
C ASP A 41 17.94 21.62 -28.83
N PRO A 42 18.21 22.47 -29.88
CA PRO A 42 17.23 23.44 -30.36
C PRO A 42 15.90 22.82 -30.83
N VAL A 43 15.93 21.59 -31.34
CA VAL A 43 14.71 20.87 -31.74
C VAL A 43 13.90 20.48 -30.52
N VAL A 44 14.56 19.99 -29.48
CA VAL A 44 13.92 19.66 -28.20
C VAL A 44 13.33 20.88 -27.51
N GLU A 45 14.03 22.00 -27.52
CA GLU A 45 13.52 23.29 -27.02
C GLU A 45 12.24 23.72 -27.74
N SER A 46 12.19 23.59 -29.07
CA SER A 46 10.97 23.86 -29.84
C SER A 46 9.82 22.93 -29.43
N ILE A 47 10.08 21.64 -29.25
CA ILE A 47 9.07 20.67 -28.80
C ILE A 47 8.55 21.01 -27.41
N ILE A 48 9.43 21.39 -26.49
CA ILE A 48 9.03 21.85 -25.15
C ILE A 48 8.15 23.09 -25.22
N ALA A 49 8.54 24.09 -26.05
CA ALA A 49 7.75 25.29 -26.20
C ALA A 49 6.36 25.03 -26.75
N ASP A 50 6.26 24.24 -27.82
CA ASP A 50 4.95 23.82 -28.39
C ASP A 50 4.08 23.07 -27.38
N TYR A 51 4.68 22.17 -26.61
CA TYR A 51 3.97 21.43 -25.57
C TYR A 51 3.42 22.36 -24.48
N LEU A 52 4.23 23.30 -24.00
CA LEU A 52 3.82 24.27 -22.99
C LEU A 52 2.73 25.23 -23.52
N GLN A 53 2.80 25.62 -24.79
CA GLN A 53 1.77 26.42 -25.43
C GLN A 53 0.42 25.66 -25.48
N ARG A 54 0.45 24.37 -25.85
CA ARG A 54 -0.76 23.53 -25.83
C ARG A 54 -1.33 23.38 -24.44
N LEU A 55 -0.49 23.15 -23.41
CA LEU A 55 -0.94 23.11 -22.01
C LEU A 55 -1.58 24.45 -21.58
N SER A 56 -0.97 25.57 -21.96
CA SER A 56 -1.50 26.91 -21.66
C SER A 56 -2.87 27.14 -22.29
N SER A 57 -3.09 26.68 -23.53
CA SER A 57 -4.40 26.77 -24.20
C SER A 57 -5.50 25.92 -23.51
N LEU A 58 -5.10 24.89 -22.74
CA LEU A 58 -5.98 24.07 -21.91
C LEU A 58 -6.15 24.61 -20.48
N GLY A 59 -5.59 25.80 -20.17
CA GLY A 59 -5.67 26.41 -18.86
C GLY A 59 -4.58 26.02 -17.86
N PHE A 60 -3.57 25.25 -18.30
CA PHE A 60 -2.42 24.87 -17.48
C PHE A 60 -1.27 25.87 -17.68
N SER A 61 -1.03 26.72 -16.71
CA SER A 61 0.01 27.76 -16.80
C SER A 61 1.41 27.15 -16.86
N SER A 62 2.26 27.66 -17.77
CA SER A 62 3.64 27.21 -17.98
C SER A 62 4.53 27.37 -16.75
N ASN A 63 4.28 28.41 -15.93
CA ASN A 63 5.03 28.65 -14.69
C ASN A 63 4.76 27.61 -13.57
N ARG A 64 3.84 26.69 -13.77
CA ARG A 64 3.52 25.56 -12.88
C ARG A 64 3.90 24.21 -13.49
N GLN A 65 4.66 24.22 -14.57
CA GLN A 65 5.15 23.04 -15.26
C GLN A 65 6.68 22.99 -15.15
N ALA A 66 7.23 21.83 -14.85
CA ALA A 66 8.66 21.59 -14.94
C ALA A 66 8.89 20.39 -15.86
N ILE A 67 9.87 20.53 -16.75
CA ILE A 67 10.24 19.51 -17.71
C ILE A 67 11.76 19.33 -17.64
N TRP A 68 12.22 18.09 -17.61
CA TRP A 68 13.63 17.72 -17.77
C TRP A 68 13.71 16.59 -18.78
N LEU A 69 14.47 16.79 -19.84
CA LEU A 69 14.71 15.78 -20.86
C LEU A 69 16.20 15.48 -20.96
N GLN A 70 16.53 14.22 -20.81
CA GLN A 70 17.88 13.70 -20.83
C GLN A 70 17.89 12.32 -21.47
N SER A 71 18.92 12.02 -22.26
CA SER A 71 19.28 10.65 -22.64
C SER A 71 20.34 10.10 -21.69
N ASP A 72 20.78 8.83 -21.88
CA ASP A 72 21.82 8.20 -21.05
C ASP A 72 23.13 8.99 -21.05
N TRP A 73 23.40 9.78 -22.08
CA TRP A 73 24.69 10.42 -22.35
C TRP A 73 24.59 11.91 -22.70
N ALA A 74 23.42 12.49 -22.82
CA ALA A 74 23.24 13.88 -23.16
C ALA A 74 22.07 14.57 -22.48
N TYR A 75 22.26 15.79 -22.02
CA TYR A 75 21.19 16.71 -21.70
C TYR A 75 20.53 17.18 -22.99
N LEU A 76 19.21 17.17 -23.05
CA LEU A 76 18.44 17.50 -24.24
C LEU A 76 17.74 18.86 -24.12
N GLY A 77 17.22 19.18 -22.94
CA GLY A 77 16.56 20.46 -22.68
C GLY A 77 15.72 20.43 -21.42
N ASP A 78 15.35 21.60 -20.94
CA ASP A 78 14.49 21.73 -19.77
C ASP A 78 13.58 22.96 -19.81
N HIS A 79 12.57 22.94 -18.95
CA HIS A 79 11.80 24.10 -18.56
C HIS A 79 11.58 24.07 -17.05
N GLN A 80 12.08 25.06 -16.34
CA GLN A 80 11.98 25.20 -14.88
C GLN A 80 12.40 23.93 -14.09
N ALA A 81 13.28 23.09 -14.63
CA ALA A 81 13.64 21.81 -14.04
C ALA A 81 14.26 21.94 -12.64
N LYS A 82 14.87 23.06 -12.32
CA LYS A 82 15.47 23.36 -11.01
C LYS A 82 14.55 24.17 -10.09
N THR A 83 13.32 24.46 -10.52
CA THR A 83 12.33 25.16 -9.70
C THR A 83 11.56 24.17 -8.84
N PRO A 84 11.52 24.33 -7.51
CA PRO A 84 10.72 23.46 -6.66
C PRO A 84 9.22 23.59 -6.98
N LEU A 85 8.64 22.54 -7.55
CA LEU A 85 7.22 22.42 -7.83
C LEU A 85 6.63 21.19 -7.15
N SER A 86 5.30 21.16 -7.03
CA SER A 86 4.61 19.98 -6.51
C SER A 86 4.81 18.80 -7.45
N ALA A 87 5.50 17.77 -6.99
CA ALA A 87 5.81 16.58 -7.79
C ALA A 87 4.60 15.67 -8.02
N ALA A 88 3.50 15.85 -7.27
CA ALA A 88 2.31 15.03 -7.37
C ALA A 88 2.65 13.51 -7.44
N SER A 89 2.22 12.81 -8.48
CA SER A 89 2.49 11.38 -8.65
C SER A 89 3.95 11.02 -8.96
N LEU A 90 4.82 11.96 -9.27
CA LEU A 90 6.25 11.69 -9.43
C LEU A 90 6.91 11.23 -8.11
N THR A 91 6.32 11.58 -6.97
CA THR A 91 6.76 11.05 -5.67
C THR A 91 6.72 9.53 -5.59
N LYS A 92 5.88 8.88 -6.40
CA LYS A 92 5.80 7.41 -6.46
C LYS A 92 7.10 6.78 -6.95
N ILE A 93 7.89 7.48 -7.76
CA ILE A 93 9.21 6.99 -8.22
C ILE A 93 10.11 6.77 -7.00
N ALA A 94 10.23 7.78 -6.14
CA ALA A 94 11.02 7.67 -4.92
C ALA A 94 10.45 6.62 -3.95
N THR A 95 9.13 6.56 -3.80
CA THR A 95 8.46 5.57 -2.94
C THR A 95 8.70 4.15 -3.45
N SER A 96 8.60 3.93 -4.77
CA SER A 96 8.84 2.62 -5.38
C SER A 96 10.31 2.20 -5.23
N LEU A 97 11.24 3.12 -5.45
CA LEU A 97 12.66 2.85 -5.24
C LEU A 97 12.94 2.47 -3.79
N ALA A 98 12.45 3.27 -2.84
CA ALA A 98 12.62 2.98 -1.42
C ALA A 98 12.02 1.62 -1.02
N ALA A 99 10.86 1.26 -1.58
CA ALA A 99 10.24 -0.04 -1.34
C ALA A 99 11.10 -1.19 -1.89
N LEU A 100 11.62 -1.05 -3.11
CA LEU A 100 12.49 -2.06 -3.73
C LEU A 100 13.81 -2.23 -2.97
N GLU A 101 14.43 -1.13 -2.54
CA GLU A 101 15.67 -1.14 -1.75
C GLU A 101 15.44 -1.77 -0.35
N THR A 102 14.28 -1.51 0.27
CA THR A 102 13.97 -1.99 1.61
C THR A 102 13.62 -3.48 1.63
N TRP A 103 12.80 -3.93 0.69
CA TRP A 103 12.21 -5.27 0.71
C TRP A 103 12.65 -6.18 -0.44
N GLY A 104 13.21 -5.63 -1.51
CA GLY A 104 13.56 -6.37 -2.71
C GLY A 104 12.37 -6.71 -3.60
N THR A 105 12.66 -7.15 -4.82
CA THR A 105 11.65 -7.43 -5.86
C THR A 105 10.74 -8.60 -5.53
N GLY A 106 11.22 -9.58 -4.77
CA GLY A 106 10.50 -10.81 -4.42
C GLY A 106 9.60 -10.70 -3.19
N HIS A 107 9.63 -9.58 -2.48
CA HIS A 107 8.85 -9.42 -1.25
C HIS A 107 7.34 -9.55 -1.52
N ARG A 108 6.64 -10.23 -0.57
CA ARG A 108 5.18 -10.35 -0.55
C ARG A 108 4.67 -9.94 0.83
N PHE A 109 3.62 -9.14 0.85
CA PHE A 109 2.90 -8.86 2.08
C PHE A 109 2.03 -10.05 2.46
N GLU A 110 1.90 -10.30 3.76
CA GLU A 110 1.13 -11.44 4.28
C GLU A 110 -0.03 -10.95 5.15
N THR A 111 -1.21 -11.44 4.86
CA THR A 111 -2.38 -11.25 5.71
C THR A 111 -2.81 -12.60 6.26
N GLU A 112 -2.73 -12.77 7.58
CA GLU A 112 -3.12 -14.01 8.24
C GLU A 112 -4.57 -13.91 8.76
N PHE A 113 -5.30 -15.00 8.55
CA PHE A 113 -6.65 -15.19 9.09
C PHE A 113 -6.59 -16.28 10.14
N LEU A 114 -6.96 -15.91 11.38
CA LEU A 114 -6.91 -16.80 12.52
C LEU A 114 -8.29 -16.88 13.17
N LYS A 115 -8.50 -17.91 13.99
CA LYS A 115 -9.71 -18.08 14.78
C LYS A 115 -9.38 -18.23 16.26
N VAL A 116 -10.29 -17.80 17.10
CA VAL A 116 -10.41 -18.24 18.48
C VAL A 116 -11.74 -18.98 18.60
N GLY A 117 -11.72 -20.18 19.16
CA GLY A 117 -12.89 -21.03 19.25
C GLY A 117 -12.93 -22.19 18.24
N THR A 118 -14.06 -22.89 18.16
CA THR A 118 -14.26 -24.10 17.35
C THR A 118 -15.16 -23.84 16.16
N VAL A 119 -14.97 -24.62 15.09
CA VAL A 119 -15.87 -24.59 13.93
C VAL A 119 -16.76 -25.81 14.01
N GLU A 120 -18.07 -25.60 14.15
CA GLU A 120 -19.07 -26.64 14.27
C GLU A 120 -20.29 -26.33 13.38
N ASN A 121 -20.68 -27.26 12.52
CA ASN A 121 -21.83 -27.12 11.63
C ASN A 121 -21.84 -25.83 10.79
N GLY A 122 -20.66 -25.40 10.32
CA GLY A 122 -20.51 -24.19 9.52
C GLY A 122 -20.41 -22.90 10.32
N VAL A 123 -20.40 -22.97 11.64
CA VAL A 123 -20.32 -21.81 12.54
C VAL A 123 -18.98 -21.83 13.27
N LEU A 124 -18.20 -20.78 13.11
CA LEU A 124 -17.09 -20.46 14.01
C LEU A 124 -17.70 -19.92 15.32
N LYS A 125 -17.68 -20.74 16.37
CA LYS A 125 -18.10 -20.35 17.73
C LYS A 125 -16.95 -19.60 18.40
N GLY A 126 -16.85 -18.32 18.10
CA GLY A 126 -15.78 -17.44 18.56
C GLY A 126 -15.48 -16.35 17.55
N ASP A 127 -14.28 -15.79 17.63
CA ASP A 127 -13.85 -14.61 16.86
C ASP A 127 -13.03 -15.02 15.63
N LEU A 128 -13.19 -14.25 14.54
CA LEU A 128 -12.32 -14.29 13.38
C LEU A 128 -11.32 -13.13 13.49
N ILE A 129 -10.04 -13.44 13.39
CA ILE A 129 -8.95 -12.46 13.54
C ILE A 129 -8.27 -12.28 12.20
N VAL A 130 -7.95 -11.03 11.86
CA VAL A 130 -7.18 -10.63 10.68
C VAL A 130 -5.95 -9.89 11.13
N LYS A 131 -4.79 -10.45 10.85
CA LYS A 131 -3.49 -9.85 11.12
C LYS A 131 -2.86 -9.41 9.81
N GLY A 132 -2.72 -8.10 9.60
CA GLY A 132 -2.14 -7.53 8.39
C GLY A 132 -0.67 -7.20 8.52
N SER A 133 0.08 -7.25 7.42
CA SER A 133 1.47 -6.81 7.36
C SER A 133 1.67 -5.52 6.55
N GLY A 134 0.59 -4.82 6.21
CA GLY A 134 0.66 -3.57 5.46
C GLY A 134 0.52 -3.75 3.95
N ASP A 135 -0.19 -4.78 3.49
CA ASP A 135 -0.47 -4.99 2.06
C ASP A 135 -1.18 -3.75 1.47
N PRO A 136 -0.55 -3.02 0.52
CA PRO A 136 -1.12 -1.81 -0.05
C PRO A 136 -2.26 -2.09 -1.03
N LEU A 137 -2.37 -3.32 -1.54
CA LEU A 137 -3.34 -3.72 -2.57
C LEU A 137 -4.29 -4.83 -2.11
N PHE A 138 -4.54 -4.98 -0.81
CA PHE A 138 -5.62 -5.84 -0.35
C PHE A 138 -6.96 -5.18 -0.70
N VAL A 139 -7.51 -5.54 -1.84
CA VAL A 139 -8.71 -4.95 -2.45
C VAL A 139 -9.90 -5.90 -2.42
N TRP A 140 -11.02 -5.53 -3.04
CA TRP A 140 -12.25 -6.36 -3.03
C TRP A 140 -12.03 -7.76 -3.56
N GLU A 141 -11.23 -7.92 -4.60
CA GLU A 141 -10.92 -9.19 -5.24
C GLU A 141 -10.23 -10.14 -4.25
N GLU A 142 -9.24 -9.64 -3.52
CA GLU A 142 -8.52 -10.39 -2.51
C GLU A 142 -9.44 -10.79 -1.35
N ALA A 143 -10.28 -9.87 -0.90
CA ALA A 143 -11.26 -10.15 0.14
C ALA A 143 -12.29 -11.20 -0.28
N ILE A 144 -12.75 -11.16 -1.54
CA ILE A 144 -13.66 -12.16 -2.11
C ILE A 144 -12.97 -13.53 -2.18
N ALA A 145 -11.72 -13.58 -2.65
CA ALA A 145 -10.95 -14.82 -2.71
C ALA A 145 -10.76 -15.44 -1.32
N VAL A 146 -10.39 -14.64 -0.33
CA VAL A 146 -10.25 -15.07 1.07
C VAL A 146 -11.60 -15.56 1.63
N GLY A 147 -12.69 -14.83 1.38
CA GLY A 147 -14.03 -15.23 1.82
C GLY A 147 -14.44 -16.58 1.24
N ASN A 148 -14.13 -16.84 -0.03
CA ASN A 148 -14.35 -18.13 -0.66
C ASN A 148 -13.52 -19.24 0.00
N LYS A 149 -12.25 -18.97 0.32
CA LYS A 149 -11.40 -19.92 1.05
C LYS A 149 -11.92 -20.24 2.44
N LEU A 150 -12.43 -19.25 3.16
CA LEU A 150 -13.08 -19.50 4.46
C LEU A 150 -14.35 -20.33 4.30
N ASN A 151 -15.14 -20.14 3.25
CA ASN A 151 -16.29 -21.01 2.95
C ASN A 151 -15.85 -22.44 2.60
N GLU A 152 -14.76 -22.65 1.86
CA GLU A 152 -14.17 -23.96 1.57
C GLU A 152 -13.70 -24.66 2.87
N LEU A 153 -13.22 -23.91 3.86
CA LEU A 153 -12.90 -24.41 5.21
C LEU A 153 -14.16 -24.69 6.06
N GLY A 154 -15.35 -24.54 5.48
CA GLY A 154 -16.62 -24.82 6.14
C GLY A 154 -17.16 -23.67 6.98
N ILE A 155 -16.57 -22.48 6.96
CA ILE A 155 -17.04 -21.35 7.77
C ILE A 155 -18.06 -20.55 6.97
N LYS A 156 -19.31 -20.56 7.42
CA LYS A 156 -20.43 -19.77 6.86
C LYS A 156 -20.89 -18.67 7.82
N GLN A 157 -20.55 -18.80 9.09
CA GLN A 157 -20.93 -17.86 10.13
C GLN A 157 -19.83 -17.75 11.17
N VAL A 158 -19.64 -16.54 11.69
CA VAL A 158 -18.82 -16.23 12.86
C VAL A 158 -19.76 -15.70 13.95
N SER A 159 -19.85 -16.39 15.09
CA SER A 159 -20.75 -15.99 16.20
C SER A 159 -20.19 -14.81 17.00
N GLY A 160 -18.88 -14.65 16.99
CA GLY A 160 -18.18 -13.56 17.67
C GLY A 160 -17.87 -12.39 16.74
N ASN A 161 -16.75 -11.72 17.00
CA ASN A 161 -16.31 -10.49 16.34
C ASN A 161 -15.37 -10.75 15.17
N LEU A 162 -15.18 -9.73 14.33
CA LEU A 162 -14.07 -9.61 13.41
C LEU A 162 -13.02 -8.70 14.07
N ILE A 163 -11.90 -9.30 14.44
CA ILE A 163 -10.83 -8.60 15.15
C ILE A 163 -9.71 -8.25 14.16
N ILE A 164 -9.34 -6.99 14.08
CA ILE A 164 -8.26 -6.49 13.23
C ILE A 164 -7.04 -6.20 14.08
N VAL A 165 -5.91 -6.78 13.68
CA VAL A 165 -4.63 -6.66 14.38
C VAL A 165 -3.57 -6.17 13.40
N ASP A 166 -2.58 -5.46 13.89
CA ASP A 166 -1.45 -4.92 13.16
C ASP A 166 -1.87 -4.02 11.95
N ASN A 167 -1.08 -3.99 10.89
CA ASN A 167 -1.27 -3.06 9.77
C ASN A 167 -2.19 -3.64 8.68
N PHE A 168 -3.45 -3.91 9.02
CA PHE A 168 -4.43 -4.29 8.00
C PHE A 168 -5.02 -3.05 7.33
N ALA A 169 -4.84 -2.97 6.03
CA ALA A 169 -5.44 -1.96 5.16
C ALA A 169 -6.31 -2.65 4.10
N MET A 170 -7.38 -2.00 3.66
CA MET A 170 -8.23 -2.51 2.59
C MET A 170 -8.77 -1.38 1.71
N ASN A 171 -8.73 -1.56 0.40
CA ASN A 171 -9.21 -0.58 -0.60
C ASN A 171 -8.65 0.82 -0.33
N PHE A 172 -7.34 0.91 -0.13
CA PHE A 172 -6.60 2.17 0.11
C PHE A 172 -7.04 2.91 1.38
N LYS A 173 -7.65 2.21 2.34
CA LYS A 173 -7.97 2.75 3.68
C LYS A 173 -6.96 2.20 4.68
N SER A 174 -6.25 3.11 5.36
CA SER A 174 -5.30 2.77 6.42
C SER A 174 -5.95 2.70 7.81
N ASP A 175 -7.15 3.21 7.96
CA ASP A 175 -7.92 3.08 9.21
C ASP A 175 -8.38 1.62 9.39
N ARG A 176 -7.86 0.97 10.44
CA ARG A 176 -8.08 -0.45 10.71
C ARG A 176 -9.56 -0.79 10.94
N GLN A 177 -10.29 0.06 11.64
CA GLN A 177 -11.71 -0.13 11.92
C GLN A 177 -12.51 -0.12 10.61
N LYS A 178 -12.22 0.85 9.74
CA LYS A 178 -12.86 0.99 8.44
C LYS A 178 -12.49 -0.16 7.49
N SER A 179 -11.24 -0.56 7.48
CA SER A 179 -10.78 -1.71 6.69
C SER A 179 -11.46 -3.00 7.10
N GLY A 180 -11.63 -3.23 8.40
CA GLY A 180 -12.40 -4.36 8.92
C GLY A 180 -13.88 -4.33 8.52
N GLN A 181 -14.51 -3.15 8.52
CA GLN A 181 -15.89 -2.99 8.05
C GLN A 181 -16.04 -3.30 6.55
N LEU A 182 -15.08 -2.87 5.73
CA LEU A 182 -15.06 -3.20 4.30
C LEU A 182 -14.89 -4.71 4.10
N LEU A 183 -14.00 -5.34 4.86
CA LEU A 183 -13.80 -6.79 4.81
C LEU A 183 -15.07 -7.56 5.22
N GLN A 184 -15.71 -7.16 6.32
CA GLN A 184 -17.00 -7.74 6.75
C GLN A 184 -18.06 -7.63 5.64
N LEU A 185 -18.09 -6.51 4.93
CA LEU A 185 -19.01 -6.30 3.81
C LEU A 185 -18.67 -7.20 2.63
N ALA A 186 -17.37 -7.36 2.30
CA ALA A 186 -16.91 -8.21 1.20
C ALA A 186 -17.26 -9.68 1.42
N PHE A 187 -17.19 -10.15 2.66
CA PHE A 187 -17.45 -11.56 3.03
C PHE A 187 -18.90 -12.01 2.86
N ASN A 188 -19.83 -11.07 2.71
CA ASN A 188 -21.26 -11.43 2.56
C ASN A 188 -21.83 -10.86 1.25
N SER A 189 -21.90 -11.69 0.23
CA SER A 189 -22.34 -11.29 -1.11
C SER A 189 -23.77 -10.76 -1.14
N SER A 190 -24.65 -11.14 -0.18
CA SER A 190 -26.01 -10.61 -0.10
C SER A 190 -26.05 -9.12 0.28
N ARG A 191 -24.96 -8.60 0.88
CA ARG A 191 -24.83 -7.21 1.33
C ARG A 191 -24.01 -6.34 0.39
N TRP A 192 -23.55 -6.87 -0.73
CA TRP A 192 -22.66 -6.14 -1.65
C TRP A 192 -23.33 -4.90 -2.25
N THR A 193 -22.61 -3.80 -2.17
CA THR A 193 -22.95 -2.56 -2.85
C THR A 193 -22.80 -2.68 -4.37
N PRO A 194 -23.36 -1.75 -5.16
CA PRO A 194 -23.13 -1.72 -6.61
C PRO A 194 -21.64 -1.70 -6.99
N LEU A 195 -20.81 -1.02 -6.19
CA LEU A 195 -19.37 -0.95 -6.40
C LEU A 195 -18.72 -2.34 -6.28
N ILE A 196 -19.04 -3.08 -5.23
CA ILE A 196 -18.49 -4.44 -5.04
C ILE A 196 -18.97 -5.38 -6.15
N LYS A 197 -20.24 -5.28 -6.53
CA LYS A 197 -20.80 -6.07 -7.64
C LYS A 197 -20.09 -5.78 -8.96
N LYS A 198 -19.78 -4.50 -9.24
CA LYS A 198 -19.03 -4.10 -10.42
C LYS A 198 -17.61 -4.68 -10.39
N GLN A 199 -16.95 -4.62 -9.23
CA GLN A 199 -15.61 -5.16 -9.07
C GLN A 199 -15.59 -6.69 -9.18
N TYR A 200 -16.59 -7.37 -8.63
CA TYR A 200 -16.74 -8.81 -8.80
C TYR A 200 -16.86 -9.24 -10.27
N GLN A 201 -17.43 -8.41 -11.14
CA GLN A 201 -17.56 -8.70 -12.58
C GLN A 201 -16.20 -8.70 -13.31
N THR A 202 -15.14 -8.16 -12.73
CA THR A 202 -13.77 -8.22 -13.30
C THR A 202 -13.04 -9.51 -12.97
N LEU A 203 -13.58 -10.31 -12.03
CA LEU A 203 -13.02 -11.61 -11.67
C LEU A 203 -13.31 -12.67 -12.76
N PRO A 204 -12.55 -13.78 -12.78
CA PRO A 204 -12.80 -14.87 -13.73
C PRO A 204 -14.26 -15.35 -13.70
N PRO A 205 -14.82 -15.76 -14.83
CA PRO A 205 -16.16 -16.33 -14.87
C PRO A 205 -16.32 -17.49 -13.87
N ASN A 206 -17.49 -17.58 -13.24
CA ASN A 206 -17.83 -18.59 -12.24
C ASN A 206 -17.05 -18.47 -10.91
N THR A 207 -16.37 -17.36 -10.63
CA THR A 207 -15.80 -17.11 -9.31
C THR A 207 -16.92 -17.23 -8.24
N PRO A 208 -16.77 -18.07 -7.21
CA PRO A 208 -17.76 -18.19 -6.15
C PRO A 208 -17.98 -16.87 -5.42
N LYS A 209 -19.15 -16.70 -4.82
CA LYS A 209 -19.49 -15.53 -4.02
C LYS A 209 -19.44 -15.91 -2.55
N PRO A 210 -18.61 -15.27 -1.73
CA PRO A 210 -18.53 -15.60 -0.31
C PRO A 210 -19.85 -15.33 0.41
N GLN A 211 -20.18 -16.21 1.35
CA GLN A 211 -21.39 -16.15 2.18
C GLN A 211 -21.01 -16.37 3.63
N ILE A 212 -20.36 -15.37 4.23
CA ILE A 212 -19.99 -15.42 5.64
C ILE A 212 -20.73 -14.31 6.38
N THR A 213 -21.48 -14.68 7.39
CA THR A 213 -22.16 -13.74 8.29
C THR A 213 -21.36 -13.60 9.58
N ILE A 214 -20.96 -12.40 9.94
CA ILE A 214 -20.32 -12.09 11.22
C ILE A 214 -21.39 -11.47 12.11
N GLN A 215 -21.72 -12.12 13.23
CA GLN A 215 -22.78 -11.68 14.14
C GLN A 215 -22.34 -10.56 15.07
N GLY A 216 -21.06 -10.59 15.45
CA GLY A 216 -20.48 -9.54 16.27
C GLY A 216 -20.10 -8.29 15.48
N THR A 217 -19.26 -7.49 16.09
CA THR A 217 -18.78 -6.22 15.54
C THR A 217 -17.33 -6.31 15.07
N VAL A 218 -16.90 -5.32 14.30
CA VAL A 218 -15.47 -5.13 14.00
C VAL A 218 -14.81 -4.49 15.22
N LYS A 219 -13.71 -5.07 15.67
CA LYS A 219 -12.87 -4.56 16.76
C LYS A 219 -11.44 -4.42 16.29
N VAL A 220 -10.72 -3.47 16.86
CA VAL A 220 -9.30 -3.28 16.63
C VAL A 220 -8.56 -3.59 17.91
N GLU A 221 -7.62 -4.53 17.83
CA GLU A 221 -6.79 -4.96 18.96
C GLU A 221 -5.31 -4.79 18.62
N ASN A 222 -4.46 -4.78 19.65
CA ASN A 222 -3.03 -4.61 19.46
C ASN A 222 -2.27 -5.94 19.33
N ASN A 223 -2.83 -7.00 19.87
CA ASN A 223 -2.17 -8.31 19.90
C ASN A 223 -3.13 -9.42 19.46
N VAL A 224 -2.56 -10.44 18.84
CA VAL A 224 -3.26 -11.70 18.58
C VAL A 224 -3.33 -12.49 19.87
N PRO A 225 -4.51 -13.00 20.29
CA PRO A 225 -4.62 -13.88 21.47
C PRO A 225 -3.74 -15.14 21.31
N GLU A 226 -3.11 -15.59 22.38
CA GLU A 226 -2.27 -16.80 22.38
C GLU A 226 -3.02 -18.08 21.97
N THR A 227 -4.34 -18.12 22.21
CA THR A 227 -5.20 -19.22 21.84
C THR A 227 -5.63 -19.20 20.36
N ALA A 228 -5.23 -18.19 19.60
CA ALA A 228 -5.59 -18.08 18.21
C ALA A 228 -4.89 -19.15 17.35
N GLN A 229 -5.66 -19.75 16.46
CA GLN A 229 -5.19 -20.76 15.52
C GLN A 229 -5.33 -20.24 14.09
N ARG A 230 -4.27 -20.36 13.28
CA ARG A 230 -4.29 -19.92 11.90
C ARG A 230 -5.20 -20.80 11.05
N LEU A 231 -6.10 -20.17 10.31
CA LEU A 231 -6.98 -20.79 9.31
C LEU A 231 -6.33 -20.79 7.93
N LEU A 232 -5.88 -19.63 7.50
CA LEU A 232 -5.23 -19.45 6.20
C LEU A 232 -4.31 -18.23 6.22
N LYS A 233 -3.43 -18.17 5.22
CA LYS A 233 -2.57 -17.04 4.94
C LYS A 233 -2.80 -16.60 3.49
N HIS A 234 -3.05 -15.32 3.31
CA HIS A 234 -3.08 -14.67 2.02
C HIS A 234 -1.73 -13.99 1.77
N GLN A 235 -1.22 -14.06 0.56
CA GLN A 235 -0.01 -13.38 0.13
C GLN A 235 -0.33 -12.46 -1.03
N SER A 236 0.18 -11.23 -0.97
CA SER A 236 0.09 -10.28 -2.08
C SER A 236 0.84 -10.78 -3.33
N LEU A 237 0.69 -10.08 -4.43
CA LEU A 237 1.65 -10.15 -5.52
C LEU A 237 3.05 -9.80 -5.00
N THR A 238 4.10 -10.16 -5.74
CA THR A 238 5.47 -9.73 -5.42
C THR A 238 5.59 -8.21 -5.55
N MET A 239 6.57 -7.61 -4.86
CA MET A 239 6.85 -6.17 -4.99
C MET A 239 7.05 -5.76 -6.45
N ALA A 240 7.76 -6.56 -7.24
CA ALA A 240 7.95 -6.30 -8.67
C ALA A 240 6.64 -6.30 -9.46
N GLU A 241 5.68 -7.14 -9.10
CA GLU A 241 4.35 -7.20 -9.74
C GLU A 241 3.43 -6.06 -9.27
N LEU A 242 3.54 -5.65 -7.99
CA LEU A 242 2.77 -4.53 -7.43
C LEU A 242 3.17 -3.17 -8.03
N LEU A 243 4.42 -3.05 -8.52
CA LEU A 243 4.99 -1.81 -9.05
C LEU A 243 4.95 -1.71 -10.58
N LYS A 244 4.39 -2.71 -11.27
CA LYS A 244 4.13 -2.67 -12.72
C LYS A 244 2.85 -1.90 -13.05
#